data_a1b37bd0cafcf7e2f7380f7687073941
#
_entry.id   a1b37bd0cafcf7e2f7380f7687073941
#
_cell.length_a   1.000
_cell.length_b   1.000
_cell.length_c   1.000
_cell.angle_alpha   90.00
_cell.angle_beta   90.00
_cell.angle_gamma   90.00
#
_symmetry.space_group_name_H-M   'P 1'
#
loop_
_entity.id
_entity.type
_entity.pdbx_description
1 polymer ?
#
loop_
_entity_poly.entity_id
_entity_poly.type
_entity_poly.pdbx_seq_one_letter_code
_entity_poly.pdbx_strand_id
1 'polypeptide(L)'
;MTKYKFSNKLMFALVMQDEEICVEFIQRLFPGKKVKSITFPNDIQITPEKTIVTGVLSKSVRLDVLFEGEAEVYDIEIQVEKEPELPKRSRYYHTSMDTYFLKKGKPYKDLKPSYVIFICMKDPFEKGEAIYQFQMIDKNLQLQLNDETYIMSLSQRLAS
;
A
#
# COMPACT_ATOMS: atom_id res chain seq x y z
N MET A 1 -17.41 -15.60 23.22
CA MET A 1 -16.28 -15.65 22.27
C MET A 1 -16.37 -14.43 21.36
N THR A 2 -15.50 -13.45 21.53
CA THR A 2 -15.47 -12.26 20.67
C THR A 2 -14.97 -12.68 19.27
N LYS A 3 -15.84 -12.66 18.27
CA LYS A 3 -15.45 -12.93 16.89
C LYS A 3 -14.63 -11.74 16.38
N TYR A 4 -13.33 -11.89 16.28
CA TYR A 4 -12.49 -10.92 15.60
C TYR A 4 -12.85 -10.89 14.10
N LYS A 5 -13.18 -9.70 13.59
CA LYS A 5 -13.47 -9.51 12.16
C LYS A 5 -12.17 -9.16 11.44
N PHE A 6 -12.03 -9.58 10.19
CA PHE A 6 -10.89 -9.20 9.32
C PHE A 6 -10.74 -7.68 9.16
N SER A 7 -11.84 -6.93 9.32
CA SER A 7 -11.84 -5.47 9.37
C SER A 7 -11.17 -4.86 10.62
N ASN A 8 -10.77 -5.71 11.60
CA ASN A 8 -9.94 -5.25 12.72
C ASN A 8 -8.49 -5.09 12.23
N LYS A 9 -7.93 -3.89 12.35
CA LYS A 9 -6.57 -3.57 11.89
C LYS A 9 -5.51 -4.51 12.44
N LEU A 10 -5.59 -4.87 13.71
CA LEU A 10 -4.64 -5.79 14.34
C LEU A 10 -4.73 -7.19 13.71
N MET A 11 -5.93 -7.72 13.53
CA MET A 11 -6.13 -9.03 12.88
C MET A 11 -5.66 -9.00 11.43
N PHE A 12 -5.95 -7.94 10.71
CA PHE A 12 -5.46 -7.75 9.36
C PHE A 12 -3.92 -7.76 9.31
N ALA A 13 -3.27 -6.94 10.14
CA ALA A 13 -1.81 -6.87 10.20
C ALA A 13 -1.19 -8.23 10.57
N LEU A 14 -1.78 -8.99 11.50
CA LEU A 14 -1.31 -10.32 11.88
C LEU A 14 -1.44 -11.33 10.73
N VAL A 15 -2.56 -11.35 10.03
CA VAL A 15 -2.77 -12.24 8.88
C VAL A 15 -1.82 -11.91 7.73
N MET A 16 -1.60 -10.63 7.47
CA MET A 16 -0.74 -10.14 6.40
C MET A 16 0.76 -10.18 6.74
N GLN A 17 1.16 -10.70 7.90
CA GLN A 17 2.56 -11.06 8.19
C GLN A 17 2.96 -12.41 7.60
N ASP A 18 2.00 -13.18 7.12
CA ASP A 18 2.25 -14.43 6.41
C ASP A 18 2.66 -14.13 4.97
N GLU A 19 3.88 -14.54 4.61
CA GLU A 19 4.45 -14.32 3.27
C GLU A 19 3.60 -14.95 2.17
N GLU A 20 3.11 -16.16 2.37
CA GLU A 20 2.31 -16.88 1.38
C GLU A 20 0.99 -16.15 1.12
N ILE A 21 0.36 -15.62 2.17
CA ILE A 21 -0.88 -14.83 2.05
C ILE A 21 -0.62 -13.54 1.28
N CYS A 22 0.46 -12.82 1.57
CA CYS A 22 0.81 -11.60 0.86
C CYS A 22 1.13 -11.87 -0.61
N VAL A 23 1.91 -12.90 -0.91
CA VAL A 23 2.22 -13.31 -2.29
C VAL A 23 0.94 -13.64 -3.05
N GLU A 24 0.08 -14.46 -2.48
CA GLU A 24 -1.20 -14.85 -3.10
C GLU A 24 -2.10 -13.63 -3.32
N PHE A 25 -2.17 -12.72 -2.35
CA PHE A 25 -2.95 -11.49 -2.48
C PHE A 25 -2.47 -10.65 -3.67
N ILE A 26 -1.15 -10.42 -3.78
CA ILE A 26 -0.58 -9.64 -4.88
C ILE A 26 -0.78 -10.34 -6.24
N GLN A 27 -0.60 -11.65 -6.31
CA GLN A 27 -0.81 -12.40 -7.55
C GLN A 27 -2.26 -12.33 -8.03
N ARG A 28 -3.23 -12.40 -7.12
CA ARG A 28 -4.65 -12.25 -7.45
C ARG A 28 -5.01 -10.84 -7.89
N LEU A 29 -4.41 -9.85 -7.25
CA LEU A 29 -4.65 -8.43 -7.57
C LEU A 29 -4.03 -8.05 -8.92
N PHE A 30 -2.89 -8.64 -9.26
CA PHE A 30 -2.15 -8.40 -10.50
C PHE A 30 -1.93 -9.72 -11.27
N PRO A 31 -2.96 -10.24 -11.97
CA PRO A 31 -2.82 -11.43 -12.77
C PRO A 31 -1.72 -11.25 -13.82
N GLY A 32 -0.71 -12.07 -13.79
CA GLY A 32 0.46 -12.00 -14.69
C GLY A 32 1.72 -11.44 -14.02
N LYS A 33 1.62 -10.84 -12.83
CA LYS A 33 2.77 -10.49 -12.02
C LYS A 33 3.34 -11.76 -11.36
N LYS A 34 4.62 -12.01 -11.55
CA LYS A 34 5.30 -13.15 -10.92
C LYS A 34 6.00 -12.67 -9.65
N VAL A 35 5.28 -12.69 -8.54
CA VAL A 35 5.86 -12.48 -7.21
C VAL A 35 6.19 -13.85 -6.64
N LYS A 36 7.47 -14.15 -6.44
CA LYS A 36 7.92 -15.44 -5.89
C LYS A 36 8.14 -15.38 -4.39
N SER A 37 8.64 -14.26 -3.93
CA SER A 37 8.92 -14.04 -2.50
C SER A 37 8.73 -12.57 -2.15
N ILE A 38 8.51 -12.31 -0.89
CA ILE A 38 8.48 -10.97 -0.32
C ILE A 38 9.41 -10.91 0.89
N THR A 39 9.86 -9.72 1.21
CA THR A 39 10.69 -9.49 2.41
C THR A 39 10.06 -8.40 3.23
N PHE A 40 9.75 -8.73 4.48
CA PHE A 40 9.41 -7.70 5.47
C PHE A 40 10.70 -7.04 5.94
N PRO A 41 10.79 -5.72 5.92
CA PRO A 41 12.00 -5.04 6.36
C PRO A 41 12.39 -5.41 7.81
N ASN A 42 13.66 -5.78 8.01
CA ASN A 42 14.17 -6.40 9.25
C ASN A 42 14.27 -5.48 10.48
N ASP A 43 14.13 -4.17 10.32
CA ASP A 43 14.41 -3.17 11.36
C ASP A 43 13.29 -3.01 12.39
N ILE A 44 12.33 -3.96 12.42
CA ILE A 44 11.09 -3.77 13.12
C ILE A 44 10.82 -4.93 14.06
N GLN A 45 10.95 -4.60 15.32
CA GLN A 45 10.31 -5.36 16.38
C GLN A 45 8.83 -5.53 16.03
N ILE A 46 8.32 -6.73 16.25
CA ILE A 46 6.95 -7.17 15.99
C ILE A 46 5.96 -6.25 16.72
N THR A 47 5.75 -5.08 16.15
CA THR A 47 4.56 -4.28 16.41
C THR A 47 3.69 -4.40 15.16
N PRO A 48 2.38 -4.61 15.30
CA PRO A 48 1.49 -4.85 14.16
C PRO A 48 1.37 -3.67 13.18
N GLU A 49 2.12 -2.62 13.40
CA GLU A 49 2.13 -1.41 12.59
C GLU A 49 3.55 -0.86 12.49
N LYS A 50 4.01 -0.69 11.28
CA LYS A 50 5.34 -0.17 11.00
C LYS A 50 5.37 1.34 11.03
N THR A 51 6.24 1.92 11.86
CA THR A 51 6.45 3.36 11.89
C THR A 51 7.71 3.72 11.11
N ILE A 52 7.55 4.45 10.02
CA ILE A 52 8.65 5.07 9.30
C ILE A 52 8.87 6.47 9.86
N VAL A 53 10.07 6.72 10.38
CA VAL A 53 10.49 8.05 10.84
C VAL A 53 11.35 8.67 9.75
N THR A 54 10.83 9.67 9.06
CA THR A 54 11.51 10.32 7.93
C THR A 54 12.33 11.56 8.32
N GLY A 55 12.40 11.88 9.62
CA GLY A 55 13.19 13.00 10.15
C GLY A 55 12.63 13.56 11.45
N VAL A 56 13.43 14.37 12.15
CA VAL A 56 13.10 14.91 13.49
C VAL A 56 11.88 15.83 13.48
N LEU A 57 11.55 16.46 12.34
CA LEU A 57 10.43 17.40 12.19
C LEU A 57 9.30 16.85 11.31
N SER A 58 9.41 15.64 10.79
CA SER A 58 8.39 15.04 9.93
C SER A 58 7.38 14.24 10.74
N LYS A 59 6.14 14.21 10.22
CA LYS A 59 5.10 13.34 10.76
C LYS A 59 5.53 11.90 10.58
N SER A 60 5.65 11.13 11.65
CA SER A 60 5.86 9.69 11.56
C SER A 60 4.67 9.03 10.86
N VAL A 61 4.96 8.09 9.97
CA VAL A 61 3.96 7.29 9.26
C VAL A 61 3.93 5.91 9.85
N ARG A 62 2.71 5.46 10.14
CA ARG A 62 2.46 4.09 10.53
C ARG A 62 1.79 3.39 9.34
N LEU A 63 2.47 2.43 8.76
CA LEU A 63 1.98 1.61 7.66
C LEU A 63 1.44 0.30 8.22
N ASP A 64 0.25 -0.13 7.75
CA ASP A 64 -0.37 -1.33 8.28
C ASP A 64 0.45 -2.58 7.87
N VAL A 65 0.80 -2.72 6.59
CA VAL A 65 1.62 -3.82 6.08
C VAL A 65 2.56 -3.33 4.99
N LEU A 66 3.84 -3.22 5.32
CA LEU A 66 4.89 -2.83 4.37
C LEU A 66 5.79 -4.02 4.05
N PHE A 67 6.01 -4.30 2.78
CA PHE A 67 6.94 -5.33 2.34
C PHE A 67 7.58 -5.00 0.99
N GLU A 68 8.69 -5.66 0.73
CA GLU A 68 9.46 -5.57 -0.50
C GLU A 68 9.30 -6.87 -1.28
N GLY A 69 8.89 -6.79 -2.55
CA GLY A 69 8.97 -7.87 -3.51
C GLY A 69 10.34 -7.92 -4.19
N GLU A 70 10.47 -8.72 -5.23
CA GLU A 70 11.75 -8.85 -5.96
C GLU A 70 12.19 -7.51 -6.60
N ALA A 71 11.26 -6.77 -7.18
CA ALA A 71 11.53 -5.52 -7.89
C ALA A 71 10.72 -4.32 -7.39
N GLU A 72 9.67 -4.53 -6.61
CA GLU A 72 8.73 -3.50 -6.18
C GLU A 72 8.60 -3.42 -4.66
N VAL A 73 7.96 -2.35 -4.19
CA VAL A 73 7.60 -2.16 -2.79
C VAL A 73 6.09 -1.96 -2.64
N TYR A 74 5.52 -2.49 -1.58
CA TYR A 74 4.09 -2.52 -1.35
C TYR A 74 3.76 -2.05 0.07
N ASP A 75 2.74 -1.22 0.16
CA ASP A 75 2.06 -0.87 1.40
C ASP A 75 0.59 -1.23 1.26
N ILE A 76 0.09 -2.10 2.13
CA ILE A 76 -1.31 -2.54 2.14
C ILE A 76 -1.97 -2.03 3.41
N GLU A 77 -3.01 -1.23 3.23
CA GLU A 77 -3.74 -0.53 4.28
C GLU A 77 -5.18 -1.03 4.36
N ILE A 78 -5.69 -1.29 5.55
CA ILE A 78 -7.12 -1.53 5.74
C ILE A 78 -7.83 -0.26 6.19
N GLN A 79 -8.88 0.12 5.45
CA GLN A 79 -9.67 1.31 5.70
C GLN A 79 -11.12 0.94 6.05
N VAL A 80 -11.45 1.01 7.34
CA VAL A 80 -12.77 0.60 7.84
C VAL A 80 -13.82 1.67 7.61
N GLU A 81 -13.48 2.91 7.89
CA GLU A 81 -14.35 4.06 7.68
C GLU A 81 -13.96 4.85 6.44
N LYS A 82 -14.89 5.62 5.90
CA LYS A 82 -14.60 6.49 4.77
C LYS A 82 -13.61 7.58 5.19
N GLU A 83 -12.51 7.69 4.47
CA GLU A 83 -11.42 8.61 4.77
C GLU A 83 -11.25 9.62 3.63
N PRO A 84 -11.69 10.87 3.80
CA PRO A 84 -11.62 11.89 2.75
C PRO A 84 -10.19 12.29 2.39
N GLU A 85 -9.23 12.06 3.30
CA GLU A 85 -7.81 12.38 3.07
C GLU A 85 -7.02 11.26 2.39
N LEU A 86 -7.67 10.16 2.02
CA LEU A 86 -7.03 9.00 1.38
C LEU A 86 -6.10 9.40 0.21
N PRO A 87 -6.46 10.31 -0.72
CA PRO A 87 -5.56 10.72 -1.80
C PRO A 87 -4.29 11.43 -1.32
N LYS A 88 -4.37 12.21 -0.23
CA LYS A 88 -3.19 12.88 0.34
C LYS A 88 -2.35 11.91 1.15
N ARG A 89 -2.98 10.98 1.85
CA ARG A 89 -2.29 9.91 2.58
C ARG A 89 -1.50 9.03 1.63
N SER A 90 -2.08 8.60 0.52
CA SER A 90 -1.37 7.76 -0.47
C SER A 90 -0.10 8.44 -0.98
N ARG A 91 -0.17 9.73 -1.34
CA ARG A 91 1.02 10.50 -1.72
C ARG A 91 2.08 10.53 -0.62
N TYR A 92 1.66 10.73 0.63
CA TYR A 92 2.58 10.79 1.76
C TYR A 92 3.22 9.43 2.03
N TYR A 93 2.48 8.33 1.84
CA TYR A 93 2.98 6.97 2.00
C TYR A 93 4.02 6.62 0.92
N HIS A 94 3.78 6.97 -0.34
CA HIS A 94 4.80 6.83 -1.40
C HIS A 94 6.09 7.56 -1.03
N THR A 95 6.01 8.84 -0.65
CA THR A 95 7.18 9.62 -0.24
C THR A 95 7.92 8.96 0.94
N SER A 96 7.18 8.41 1.88
CA SER A 96 7.77 7.75 3.05
C SER A 96 8.47 6.45 2.66
N MET A 97 7.89 5.65 1.78
CA MET A 97 8.52 4.45 1.23
C MET A 97 9.77 4.78 0.43
N ASP A 98 9.71 5.76 -0.46
CA ASP A 98 10.86 6.20 -1.25
C ASP A 98 12.02 6.64 -0.37
N THR A 99 11.74 7.45 0.65
CA THR A 99 12.75 7.90 1.61
C THR A 99 13.33 6.75 2.42
N TYR A 100 12.54 5.73 2.72
CA TYR A 100 12.98 4.57 3.48
C TYR A 100 13.85 3.63 2.65
N PHE A 101 13.44 3.32 1.42
CA PHE A 101 14.12 2.34 0.57
C PHE A 101 15.30 2.93 -0.21
N LEU A 102 15.22 4.20 -0.67
CA LEU A 102 16.32 4.85 -1.36
C LEU A 102 17.36 5.36 -0.36
N LYS A 103 18.49 4.70 -0.29
CA LYS A 103 19.57 5.08 0.63
C LYS A 103 20.29 6.35 0.16
N LYS A 104 20.80 7.14 1.11
CA LYS A 104 21.56 8.37 0.83
C LYS A 104 22.68 8.13 -0.19
N GLY A 105 22.75 9.00 -1.19
CA GLY A 105 23.76 8.94 -2.25
C GLY A 105 23.44 8.00 -3.41
N LYS A 106 22.30 7.32 -3.38
CA LYS A 106 21.80 6.53 -4.50
C LYS A 106 21.08 7.42 -5.52
N PRO A 107 21.19 7.14 -6.82
CA PRO A 107 20.49 7.88 -7.85
C PRO A 107 18.99 7.55 -7.85
N TYR A 108 18.15 8.47 -8.32
CA TYR A 108 16.70 8.29 -8.38
C TYR A 108 16.25 7.10 -9.24
N LYS A 109 17.05 6.68 -10.21
CA LYS A 109 16.77 5.48 -11.02
C LYS A 109 16.73 4.17 -10.22
N ASP A 110 17.24 4.19 -8.99
CA ASP A 110 17.21 3.04 -8.07
C ASP A 110 15.93 3.02 -7.22
N LEU A 111 15.04 4.02 -7.38
CA LEU A 111 13.68 3.95 -6.83
C LEU A 111 12.95 2.76 -7.45
N LYS A 112 12.28 2.00 -6.62
CA LYS A 112 11.49 0.85 -7.04
C LYS A 112 10.05 1.28 -7.34
N PRO A 113 9.38 0.65 -8.30
CA PRO A 113 7.94 0.78 -8.43
C PRO A 113 7.26 0.58 -7.08
N SER A 114 6.39 1.51 -6.70
CA SER A 114 5.75 1.50 -5.39
C SER A 114 4.23 1.44 -5.49
N TYR A 115 3.63 0.61 -4.66
CA TYR A 115 2.20 0.37 -4.62
C TYR A 115 1.64 0.71 -3.25
N VAL A 116 0.68 1.63 -3.19
CA VAL A 116 -0.14 1.88 -2.01
C VAL A 116 -1.54 1.34 -2.28
N ILE A 117 -1.93 0.31 -1.54
CA ILE A 117 -3.15 -0.45 -1.76
C ILE A 117 -4.07 -0.30 -0.54
N PHE A 118 -5.20 0.36 -0.72
CA PHE A 118 -6.23 0.48 0.31
C PHE A 118 -7.30 -0.58 0.15
N ILE A 119 -7.54 -1.38 1.18
CA ILE A 119 -8.69 -2.29 1.27
C ILE A 119 -9.77 -1.55 2.03
N CYS A 120 -10.77 -1.04 1.33
CA CYS A 120 -11.82 -0.19 1.87
C CYS A 120 -13.09 -0.99 2.16
N MET A 121 -13.59 -0.92 3.39
CA MET A 121 -14.87 -1.54 3.75
C MET A 121 -16.06 -0.76 3.18
N LYS A 122 -15.86 0.49 2.78
CA LYS A 122 -16.83 1.36 2.11
C LYS A 122 -16.21 1.88 0.83
N ASP A 123 -17.04 2.12 -0.20
CA ASP A 123 -16.58 2.72 -1.46
C ASP A 123 -15.99 4.13 -1.19
N PRO A 124 -14.68 4.35 -1.37
CA PRO A 124 -14.06 5.63 -1.03
C PRO A 124 -14.42 6.75 -1.98
N PHE A 125 -14.82 6.44 -3.22
CA PHE A 125 -15.12 7.40 -4.27
C PHE A 125 -16.59 7.43 -4.70
N GLU A 126 -17.43 6.54 -4.17
CA GLU A 126 -18.87 6.47 -4.43
C GLU A 126 -19.22 6.35 -5.93
N LYS A 127 -18.41 5.60 -6.68
CA LYS A 127 -18.64 5.34 -8.11
C LYS A 127 -19.09 3.91 -8.38
N GLY A 128 -19.20 3.08 -7.36
CA GLY A 128 -19.70 1.71 -7.47
C GLY A 128 -18.68 0.72 -8.05
N GLU A 129 -17.42 1.11 -8.18
CA GLU A 129 -16.38 0.23 -8.69
C GLU A 129 -15.78 -0.63 -7.57
N ALA A 130 -15.44 -1.88 -7.92
CA ALA A 130 -14.76 -2.77 -6.98
C ALA A 130 -13.28 -2.41 -6.82
N ILE A 131 -12.66 -1.88 -7.86
CA ILE A 131 -11.24 -1.53 -7.91
C ILE A 131 -11.09 -0.17 -8.57
N TYR A 132 -10.38 0.73 -7.89
CA TYR A 132 -9.92 2.00 -8.45
C TYR A 132 -8.41 1.95 -8.57
N GLN A 133 -7.88 2.39 -9.72
CA GLN A 133 -6.46 2.49 -9.99
C GLN A 133 -6.14 3.91 -10.44
N PHE A 134 -5.10 4.49 -9.84
CA PHE A 134 -4.67 5.85 -10.16
C PHE A 134 -3.19 5.86 -10.52
N GLN A 135 -2.88 6.64 -11.55
CA GLN A 135 -1.54 6.96 -12.01
C GLN A 135 -1.49 8.43 -12.40
N MET A 136 -0.30 8.99 -12.46
CA MET A 136 -0.13 10.37 -12.88
C MET A 136 -0.12 10.47 -14.40
N ILE A 137 -1.01 11.33 -14.93
CA ILE A 137 -1.17 11.56 -16.37
C ILE A 137 -1.20 13.05 -16.69
N ASP A 138 -0.68 13.42 -17.85
CA ASP A 138 -0.97 14.74 -18.46
C ASP A 138 -2.42 14.77 -18.96
N LYS A 139 -3.18 15.79 -18.52
CA LYS A 139 -4.61 15.88 -18.83
C LYS A 139 -4.93 16.09 -20.30
N ASN A 140 -4.08 16.81 -21.00
CA ASN A 140 -4.33 17.22 -22.39
C ASN A 140 -3.90 16.13 -23.37
N LEU A 141 -2.73 15.55 -23.12
CA LEU A 141 -2.11 14.56 -24.01
C LEU A 141 -2.45 13.12 -23.61
N GLN A 142 -3.06 12.91 -22.45
CA GLN A 142 -3.27 11.58 -21.87
C GLN A 142 -1.97 10.78 -21.75
N LEU A 143 -0.85 11.49 -21.60
CA LEU A 143 0.48 10.91 -21.47
C LEU A 143 0.73 10.48 -20.04
N GLN A 144 1.07 9.22 -19.82
CA GLN A 144 1.49 8.73 -18.50
C GLN A 144 2.87 9.29 -18.14
N LEU A 145 3.03 9.76 -16.90
CA LEU A 145 4.33 10.22 -16.40
C LEU A 145 5.34 9.07 -16.26
N ASN A 146 4.85 7.85 -16.03
CA ASN A 146 5.66 6.65 -15.80
C ASN A 146 6.65 6.79 -14.63
N ASP A 147 6.19 7.44 -13.57
CA ASP A 147 6.95 7.59 -12.31
C ASP A 147 6.91 6.33 -11.44
N GLU A 148 6.23 5.28 -11.92
CA GLU A 148 6.10 3.97 -11.29
C GLU A 148 5.47 4.02 -9.88
N THR A 149 4.65 5.06 -9.61
CA THR A 149 3.80 5.13 -8.42
C THR A 149 2.38 4.69 -8.74
N TYR A 150 1.86 3.74 -7.97
CA TYR A 150 0.55 3.15 -8.19
C TYR A 150 -0.30 3.22 -6.92
N ILE A 151 -1.48 3.82 -7.04
CA ILE A 151 -2.46 3.87 -5.96
C ILE A 151 -3.64 2.99 -6.35
N MET A 152 -4.00 2.07 -5.47
CA MET A 152 -5.16 1.20 -5.66
C MET A 152 -6.09 1.29 -4.47
N SER A 153 -7.39 1.27 -4.74
CA SER A 153 -8.41 1.14 -3.72
C SER A 153 -9.35 0.00 -4.10
N LEU A 154 -9.39 -1.01 -3.25
CA LEU A 154 -10.30 -2.13 -3.36
C LEU A 154 -11.51 -1.83 -2.48
N SER A 155 -12.70 -1.81 -3.04
CA SER A 155 -13.92 -1.58 -2.28
C SER A 155 -14.76 -2.85 -2.15
N GLN A 156 -15.30 -3.07 -0.96
CA GLN A 156 -16.30 -4.11 -0.79
C GLN A 156 -17.56 -3.69 -1.56
N ARG A 157 -17.90 -4.41 -2.62
CA ARG A 157 -19.24 -4.26 -3.22
C ARG A 157 -20.26 -4.68 -2.17
N LEU A 158 -21.10 -3.75 -1.75
CA LEU A 158 -22.33 -4.12 -1.05
C LEU A 158 -23.11 -4.97 -2.05
N ALA A 159 -23.31 -6.24 -1.72
CA ALA A 159 -24.26 -7.07 -2.45
C ALA A 159 -25.61 -6.38 -2.34
N SER A 160 -26.05 -5.78 -3.44
CA SER A 160 -27.37 -5.22 -3.61
C SER A 160 -28.41 -6.33 -3.72
#